data_485af0ac5f80040403bc3da7e8d7ce1d
#
_entry.id   485af0ac5f80040403bc3da7e8d7ce1d
#
_cell.length_a   1.000
_cell.length_b   1.000
_cell.length_c   1.000
_cell.angle_alpha   90.00
_cell.angle_beta   90.00
_cell.angle_gamma   90.00
#
_symmetry.space_group_name_H-M   'P 1'
#
loop_
_entity.id
_entity.type
_entity.pdbx_description
1 polymer ?
#
loop_
_entity_poly.entity_id
_entity_poly.type
_entity_poly.pdbx_seq_one_letter_code
_entity_poly.pdbx_strand_id
1 'polypeptide(L)'
;MLRIETYHNSPDTPYEKMRILLNSAFQERKEEGIDFAYATYTVEQLKEHVGNGFYIVAYDNDTVVGMVALIQKERYGIRYSTHECLAVLPSMSNKGIATLMFQTFLEVAHQVDTDFIISTTAEKAYSSIRYHKKNGFKTFLFVSFPSTPYYSYCFIYPIRKFKLLKYSVFNKPVFVASYVFTKLFKKENNG
;
A
#
# COMPACT_ATOMS: atom_id res chain seq x y z
N MET A 1 -12.29 12.40 -19.15
CA MET A 1 -13.13 12.49 -17.93
C MET A 1 -12.57 11.53 -16.89
N LEU A 2 -12.27 12.03 -15.69
CA LEU A 2 -11.73 11.19 -14.61
C LEU A 2 -12.82 10.26 -14.07
N ARG A 3 -12.52 8.95 -13.99
CA ARG A 3 -13.39 7.94 -13.36
C ARG A 3 -12.54 7.01 -12.50
N ILE A 4 -13.15 6.42 -11.48
CA ILE A 4 -12.49 5.45 -10.59
C ILE A 4 -13.30 4.16 -10.61
N GLU A 5 -12.62 3.04 -10.79
CA GLU A 5 -13.20 1.71 -10.86
C GLU A 5 -12.51 0.78 -9.85
N THR A 6 -13.28 -0.19 -9.34
CA THR A 6 -12.80 -1.19 -8.38
C THR A 6 -12.85 -2.57 -9.03
N TYR A 7 -11.74 -3.31 -8.92
CA TYR A 7 -11.59 -4.65 -9.47
C TYR A 7 -11.24 -5.65 -8.37
N HIS A 8 -11.95 -6.76 -8.31
CA HIS A 8 -11.70 -7.86 -7.40
C HIS A 8 -11.03 -9.02 -8.15
N ASN A 9 -9.73 -8.89 -8.45
CA ASN A 9 -8.89 -9.92 -9.11
C ASN A 9 -9.63 -10.73 -10.19
N SER A 10 -10.28 -10.03 -11.12
CA SER A 10 -11.10 -10.61 -12.18
C SER A 10 -10.38 -10.59 -13.53
N PRO A 11 -10.83 -11.37 -14.53
CA PRO A 11 -10.29 -11.32 -15.88
C PRO A 11 -10.36 -9.91 -16.51
N ASP A 12 -11.33 -9.08 -16.11
CA ASP A 12 -11.51 -7.72 -16.63
C ASP A 12 -10.57 -6.70 -16.00
N THR A 13 -9.80 -7.11 -14.97
CA THR A 13 -8.81 -6.23 -14.33
C THR A 13 -7.74 -5.82 -15.33
N PRO A 14 -7.46 -4.51 -15.51
CA PRO A 14 -6.57 -4.00 -16.53
C PRO A 14 -5.08 -4.15 -16.16
N TYR A 15 -4.64 -5.36 -15.83
CA TYR A 15 -3.32 -5.66 -15.28
C TYR A 15 -2.18 -5.09 -16.10
N GLU A 16 -2.23 -5.21 -17.43
CA GLU A 16 -1.16 -4.72 -18.30
C GLU A 16 -1.05 -3.19 -18.23
N LYS A 17 -2.18 -2.48 -18.23
CA LYS A 17 -2.19 -1.01 -18.08
C LYS A 17 -1.67 -0.60 -16.70
N MET A 18 -2.00 -1.37 -15.65
CA MET A 18 -1.52 -1.14 -14.28
C MET A 18 -0.01 -1.38 -14.17
N ARG A 19 0.53 -2.43 -14.79
CA ARG A 19 1.96 -2.72 -14.85
C ARG A 19 2.73 -1.57 -15.51
N ILE A 20 2.23 -1.07 -16.64
CA ILE A 20 2.83 0.08 -17.35
C ILE A 20 2.83 1.32 -16.46
N LEU A 21 1.71 1.60 -15.78
CA LEU A 21 1.61 2.71 -14.82
C LEU A 21 2.65 2.60 -13.70
N LEU A 22 2.77 1.42 -13.05
CA LEU A 22 3.72 1.21 -11.95
C LEU A 22 5.16 1.42 -12.41
N ASN A 23 5.52 0.85 -13.56
CA ASN A 23 6.86 1.06 -14.13
C ASN A 23 7.15 2.55 -14.34
N SER A 24 6.24 3.28 -15.00
CA SER A 24 6.39 4.72 -15.25
C SER A 24 6.45 5.55 -13.95
N ALA A 25 5.55 5.27 -12.99
CA ALA A 25 5.44 6.06 -11.77
C ALA A 25 6.61 5.86 -10.80
N PHE A 26 7.24 4.69 -10.82
CA PHE A 26 8.35 4.37 -9.91
C PHE A 26 9.73 4.47 -10.53
N GLN A 27 9.84 4.62 -11.84
CA GLN A 27 11.13 4.81 -12.51
C GLN A 27 11.85 6.06 -12.00
N GLU A 28 11.16 7.19 -11.90
CA GLU A 28 11.71 8.43 -11.35
C GLU A 28 12.17 8.28 -9.89
N ARG A 29 11.48 7.44 -9.11
CA ARG A 29 11.83 7.16 -7.71
C ARG A 29 13.10 6.35 -7.54
N LYS A 30 13.42 5.51 -8.51
CA LYS A 30 14.67 4.75 -8.54
C LYS A 30 15.88 5.68 -8.64
N GLU A 31 15.75 6.78 -9.36
CA GLU A 31 16.77 7.82 -9.45
C GLU A 31 16.99 8.54 -8.10
N GLU A 32 15.96 8.60 -7.24
CA GLU A 32 16.03 9.11 -5.87
C GLU A 32 16.64 8.08 -4.89
N GLY A 33 17.06 6.91 -5.35
CA GLY A 33 17.61 5.82 -4.51
C GLY A 33 16.54 5.05 -3.75
N ILE A 34 15.28 5.09 -4.21
CA ILE A 34 14.16 4.35 -3.62
C ILE A 34 13.76 3.25 -4.60
N ASP A 35 14.15 2.01 -4.29
CA ASP A 35 13.75 0.86 -5.10
C ASP A 35 12.46 0.25 -4.56
N PHE A 36 11.38 0.37 -5.33
CA PHE A 36 10.11 -0.25 -5.02
C PHE A 36 9.96 -1.53 -5.85
N ALA A 37 9.79 -2.67 -5.18
CA ALA A 37 9.57 -3.96 -5.84
C ALA A 37 8.43 -3.91 -6.87
N TYR A 38 7.41 -3.11 -6.61
CA TYR A 38 6.24 -2.95 -7.50
C TYR A 38 6.58 -2.38 -8.89
N ALA A 39 7.70 -1.65 -9.02
CA ALA A 39 8.13 -1.06 -10.29
C ALA A 39 8.41 -2.11 -11.37
N THR A 40 8.76 -3.33 -10.97
CA THR A 40 9.15 -4.42 -11.86
C THR A 40 8.17 -5.59 -11.86
N TYR A 41 7.01 -5.45 -11.24
CA TYR A 41 6.02 -6.52 -11.18
C TYR A 41 5.54 -6.92 -12.58
N THR A 42 5.47 -8.23 -12.81
CA THR A 42 4.77 -8.82 -13.95
C THR A 42 3.24 -8.80 -13.70
N VAL A 43 2.48 -9.11 -14.73
CA VAL A 43 1.02 -9.28 -14.61
C VAL A 43 0.68 -10.39 -13.62
N GLU A 44 1.41 -11.50 -13.66
CA GLU A 44 1.23 -12.64 -12.75
C GLU A 44 1.49 -12.23 -11.31
N GLN A 45 2.57 -11.49 -11.05
CA GLN A 45 2.89 -10.98 -9.72
C GLN A 45 1.83 -9.99 -9.21
N LEU A 46 1.22 -9.17 -10.07
CA LEU A 46 0.11 -8.30 -9.68
C LEU A 46 -1.13 -9.12 -9.27
N LYS A 47 -1.46 -10.18 -10.03
CA LYS A 47 -2.57 -11.09 -9.69
C LYS A 47 -2.35 -11.78 -8.34
N GLU A 48 -1.16 -12.31 -8.13
CA GLU A 48 -0.78 -12.97 -6.87
C GLU A 48 -0.76 -11.99 -5.70
N HIS A 49 -0.23 -10.78 -5.91
CA HIS A 49 -0.08 -9.77 -4.88
C HIS A 49 -1.41 -9.35 -4.27
N VAL A 50 -2.42 -9.10 -5.10
CA VAL A 50 -3.74 -8.70 -4.59
C VAL A 50 -4.51 -9.86 -3.95
N GLY A 51 -4.29 -11.10 -4.39
CA GLY A 51 -5.00 -12.28 -3.90
C GLY A 51 -6.52 -12.09 -3.92
N ASN A 52 -7.15 -12.15 -2.73
CA ASN A 52 -8.57 -11.89 -2.53
C ASN A 52 -8.90 -10.40 -2.27
N GLY A 53 -7.97 -9.50 -2.50
CA GLY A 53 -8.17 -8.06 -2.31
C GLY A 53 -8.73 -7.36 -3.53
N PHE A 54 -8.53 -6.06 -3.59
CA PHE A 54 -9.07 -5.19 -4.61
C PHE A 54 -8.01 -4.27 -5.18
N TYR A 55 -8.12 -3.96 -6.45
CA TYR A 55 -7.48 -2.81 -7.06
C TYR A 55 -8.49 -1.68 -7.25
N ILE A 56 -8.14 -0.49 -6.85
CA ILE A 56 -8.84 0.75 -7.15
C ILE A 56 -8.02 1.47 -8.22
N VAL A 57 -8.60 1.69 -9.39
CA VAL A 57 -7.92 2.18 -10.58
C VAL A 57 -8.58 3.47 -11.05
N ALA A 58 -7.77 4.50 -11.24
CA ALA A 58 -8.20 5.79 -11.79
C ALA A 58 -7.89 5.86 -13.28
N TYR A 59 -8.85 6.33 -14.05
CA TYR A 59 -8.74 6.56 -15.48
C TYR A 59 -8.94 8.03 -15.82
N ASP A 60 -8.17 8.51 -16.78
CA ASP A 60 -8.52 9.70 -17.56
C ASP A 60 -8.85 9.23 -18.98
N ASN A 61 -10.12 9.33 -19.35
CA ASN A 61 -10.71 8.64 -20.50
C ASN A 61 -10.37 7.12 -20.41
N ASP A 62 -9.63 6.55 -21.37
CA ASP A 62 -9.26 5.11 -21.39
C ASP A 62 -7.85 4.83 -20.88
N THR A 63 -7.16 5.86 -20.41
CA THR A 63 -5.80 5.75 -19.89
C THR A 63 -5.83 5.53 -18.38
N VAL A 64 -5.16 4.50 -17.89
CA VAL A 64 -4.93 4.30 -16.46
C VAL A 64 -3.93 5.35 -15.97
N VAL A 65 -4.37 6.21 -15.06
CA VAL A 65 -3.57 7.33 -14.53
C VAL A 65 -3.25 7.20 -13.05
N GLY A 66 -3.87 6.23 -12.37
CA GLY A 66 -3.57 5.94 -10.98
C GLY A 66 -4.07 4.56 -10.57
N MET A 67 -3.46 3.99 -9.52
CA MET A 67 -3.92 2.76 -8.89
C MET A 67 -3.52 2.69 -7.43
N VAL A 68 -4.24 1.86 -6.68
CA VAL A 68 -3.88 1.43 -5.34
C VAL A 68 -4.45 0.03 -5.09
N ALA A 69 -3.74 -0.81 -4.35
CA ALA A 69 -4.20 -2.12 -3.92
C ALA A 69 -4.70 -2.08 -2.48
N LEU A 70 -5.87 -2.70 -2.24
CA LEU A 70 -6.41 -3.04 -0.93
C LEU A 70 -6.25 -4.54 -0.74
N ILE A 71 -5.42 -4.95 0.21
CA ILE A 71 -5.23 -6.36 0.53
C ILE A 71 -5.76 -6.60 1.93
N GLN A 72 -6.72 -7.53 2.04
CA GLN A 72 -7.30 -7.92 3.32
C GLN A 72 -6.36 -8.84 4.08
N LYS A 73 -6.25 -8.61 5.37
CA LYS A 73 -5.49 -9.46 6.30
C LYS A 73 -6.25 -9.63 7.60
N GLU A 74 -6.08 -10.77 8.21
CA GLU A 74 -6.62 -11.06 9.53
C GLU A 74 -5.53 -11.57 10.44
N ARG A 75 -5.51 -11.08 11.68
CA ARG A 75 -4.62 -11.58 12.72
C ARG A 75 -5.28 -11.44 14.09
N TYR A 76 -5.36 -12.55 14.82
CA TYR A 76 -5.97 -12.60 16.17
C TYR A 76 -7.40 -12.04 16.21
N GLY A 77 -8.23 -12.38 15.20
CA GLY A 77 -9.61 -11.91 15.09
C GLY A 77 -9.77 -10.41 14.80
N ILE A 78 -8.68 -9.76 14.37
CA ILE A 78 -8.68 -8.37 13.93
C ILE A 78 -8.48 -8.36 12.43
N ARG A 79 -9.43 -7.78 11.70
CA ARG A 79 -9.36 -7.62 10.25
C ARG A 79 -8.78 -6.26 9.92
N TYR A 80 -7.75 -6.24 9.10
CA TYR A 80 -7.15 -5.00 8.63
C TYR A 80 -6.84 -5.08 7.15
N SER A 81 -6.78 -3.93 6.50
CA SER A 81 -6.37 -3.82 5.10
C SER A 81 -5.00 -3.16 4.99
N THR A 82 -4.20 -3.60 4.04
CA THR A 82 -2.99 -2.87 3.65
C THR A 82 -3.28 -2.02 2.43
N HIS A 83 -2.75 -0.80 2.43
CA HIS A 83 -2.82 0.17 1.34
C HIS A 83 -1.47 0.14 0.63
N GLU A 84 -1.42 -0.52 -0.51
CA GLU A 84 -0.19 -0.86 -1.22
C GLU A 84 -0.23 -0.44 -2.69
N CYS A 85 0.89 -0.44 -3.37
CA CYS A 85 0.99 -0.11 -4.81
C CYS A 85 0.38 1.24 -5.20
N LEU A 86 0.31 2.23 -4.28
CA LEU A 86 -0.19 3.54 -4.64
C LEU A 86 0.71 4.20 -5.68
N ALA A 87 0.18 4.37 -6.86
CA ALA A 87 0.85 5.04 -7.98
C ALA A 87 -0.09 6.01 -8.68
N VAL A 88 0.46 7.13 -9.15
CA VAL A 88 -0.20 8.09 -10.03
C VAL A 88 0.81 8.49 -11.09
N LEU A 89 0.40 8.58 -12.36
CA LEU A 89 1.26 9.05 -13.44
C LEU A 89 1.90 10.40 -13.06
N PRO A 90 3.21 10.59 -13.27
CA PRO A 90 3.90 11.85 -12.95
C PRO A 90 3.21 13.08 -13.53
N SER A 91 2.79 13.02 -14.79
CA SER A 91 2.06 14.10 -15.49
C SER A 91 0.68 14.43 -14.88
N MET A 92 0.15 13.54 -14.05
CA MET A 92 -1.13 13.68 -13.36
C MET A 92 -0.96 13.93 -11.85
N SER A 93 0.27 14.13 -11.38
CA SER A 93 0.58 14.44 -10.00
C SER A 93 -0.07 15.75 -9.52
N ASN A 94 -0.36 15.83 -8.21
CA ASN A 94 -0.96 16.99 -7.56
C ASN A 94 -2.38 17.40 -8.03
N LYS A 95 -3.05 16.57 -8.85
CA LYS A 95 -4.44 16.78 -9.31
C LYS A 95 -5.48 16.14 -8.38
N GLY A 96 -5.08 15.66 -7.19
CA GLY A 96 -5.98 15.07 -6.21
C GLY A 96 -6.39 13.60 -6.47
N ILE A 97 -5.89 12.97 -7.54
CA ILE A 97 -6.24 11.60 -7.95
C ILE A 97 -6.02 10.59 -6.82
N ALA A 98 -4.87 10.62 -6.15
CA ALA A 98 -4.58 9.73 -5.04
C ALA A 98 -5.59 9.88 -3.88
N THR A 99 -6.06 11.11 -3.61
CA THR A 99 -7.07 11.37 -2.58
C THR A 99 -8.45 10.83 -2.99
N LEU A 100 -8.84 10.98 -4.26
CA LEU A 100 -10.08 10.41 -4.77
C LEU A 100 -10.07 8.87 -4.72
N MET A 101 -8.96 8.25 -5.13
CA MET A 101 -8.80 6.79 -4.99
C MET A 101 -8.88 6.35 -3.53
N PHE A 102 -8.36 7.15 -2.59
CA PHE A 102 -8.45 6.83 -1.17
C PHE A 102 -9.87 6.89 -0.61
N GLN A 103 -10.72 7.78 -1.12
CA GLN A 103 -12.15 7.80 -0.76
C GLN A 103 -12.82 6.49 -1.17
N THR A 104 -12.63 6.04 -2.41
CA THR A 104 -13.13 4.72 -2.86
C THR A 104 -12.49 3.57 -2.08
N PHE A 105 -11.21 3.67 -1.75
CA PHE A 105 -10.53 2.69 -0.89
C PHE A 105 -11.21 2.57 0.48
N LEU A 106 -11.61 3.67 1.10
CA LEU A 106 -12.33 3.66 2.38
C LEU A 106 -13.70 3.01 2.25
N GLU A 107 -14.44 3.27 1.16
CA GLU A 107 -15.73 2.62 0.90
C GLU A 107 -15.58 1.10 0.82
N VAL A 108 -14.61 0.62 0.03
CA VAL A 108 -14.30 -0.82 -0.06
C VAL A 108 -13.86 -1.38 1.29
N ALA A 109 -12.99 -0.69 2.02
CA ALA A 109 -12.52 -1.11 3.35
C ALA A 109 -13.67 -1.25 4.36
N HIS A 110 -14.69 -0.39 4.28
CA HIS A 110 -15.93 -0.52 5.07
C HIS A 110 -16.75 -1.73 4.65
N GLN A 111 -16.94 -1.96 3.35
CA GLN A 111 -17.69 -3.10 2.81
C GLN A 111 -17.11 -4.45 3.23
N VAL A 112 -15.78 -4.54 3.29
CA VAL A 112 -15.07 -5.75 3.71
C VAL A 112 -14.79 -5.81 5.22
N ASP A 113 -15.44 -4.96 6.01
CA ASP A 113 -15.42 -4.94 7.47
C ASP A 113 -14.00 -4.78 8.07
N THR A 114 -13.21 -3.91 7.48
CA THR A 114 -11.85 -3.56 7.95
C THR A 114 -11.90 -2.78 9.28
N ASP A 115 -11.06 -3.13 10.23
CA ASP A 115 -10.95 -2.41 11.52
C ASP A 115 -10.01 -1.20 11.42
N PHE A 116 -8.92 -1.33 10.66
CA PHE A 116 -7.97 -0.26 10.37
C PHE A 116 -7.18 -0.56 9.10
N ILE A 117 -6.52 0.47 8.57
CA ILE A 117 -5.68 0.39 7.37
C ILE A 117 -4.22 0.61 7.78
N ILE A 118 -3.31 -0.21 7.24
CA ILE A 118 -1.86 -0.02 7.36
C ILE A 118 -1.30 0.36 5.99
N SER A 119 -0.34 1.27 5.97
CA SER A 119 0.48 1.57 4.79
C SER A 119 1.92 1.81 5.19
N THR A 120 2.85 1.45 4.34
CA THR A 120 4.27 1.71 4.54
C THR A 120 4.83 2.55 3.39
N THR A 121 5.77 3.44 3.71
CA THR A 121 6.46 4.21 2.69
C THR A 121 7.90 4.53 3.13
N ALA A 122 8.81 4.61 2.16
CA ALA A 122 10.20 4.95 2.41
C ALA A 122 10.35 6.34 3.05
N GLU A 123 11.34 6.51 3.92
CA GLU A 123 11.62 7.77 4.63
C GLU A 123 11.86 8.97 3.71
N LYS A 124 12.40 8.72 2.51
CA LYS A 124 12.68 9.73 1.50
C LYS A 124 11.52 10.00 0.54
N ALA A 125 10.44 9.21 0.60
CA ALA A 125 9.27 9.37 -0.25
C ALA A 125 8.36 10.50 0.24
N TYR A 126 8.85 11.74 0.21
CA TYR A 126 8.20 12.90 0.81
C TYR A 126 6.78 13.17 0.29
N SER A 127 6.51 12.94 -0.99
CA SER A 127 5.16 13.08 -1.56
C SER A 127 4.19 12.07 -0.97
N SER A 128 4.62 10.82 -0.81
CA SER A 128 3.84 9.75 -0.17
C SER A 128 3.59 10.05 1.32
N ILE A 129 4.61 10.52 2.04
CA ILE A 129 4.47 10.91 3.45
C ILE A 129 3.44 12.05 3.59
N ARG A 130 3.51 13.08 2.75
CA ARG A 130 2.54 14.19 2.74
C ARG A 130 1.12 13.70 2.42
N TYR A 131 0.99 12.81 1.43
CA TYR A 131 -0.29 12.19 1.08
C TYR A 131 -0.92 11.46 2.28
N HIS A 132 -0.18 10.59 2.97
CA HIS A 132 -0.69 9.87 4.12
C HIS A 132 -1.14 10.81 5.24
N LYS A 133 -0.32 11.79 5.60
CA LYS A 133 -0.67 12.78 6.63
C LYS A 133 -1.89 13.61 6.25
N LYS A 134 -1.98 14.08 5.00
CA LYS A 134 -3.13 14.85 4.49
C LYS A 134 -4.43 14.06 4.53
N ASN A 135 -4.37 12.74 4.27
CA ASN A 135 -5.54 11.87 4.27
C ASN A 135 -5.84 11.25 5.67
N GLY A 136 -5.24 11.78 6.74
CA GLY A 136 -5.60 11.42 8.12
C GLY A 136 -4.89 10.18 8.69
N PHE A 137 -3.95 9.60 7.96
CA PHE A 137 -3.09 8.55 8.52
C PHE A 137 -2.21 9.10 9.63
N LYS A 138 -2.00 8.29 10.66
CA LYS A 138 -1.09 8.58 11.76
C LYS A 138 0.17 7.74 11.65
N THR A 139 1.32 8.33 11.94
CA THR A 139 2.57 7.55 12.06
C THR A 139 2.44 6.61 13.25
N PHE A 140 2.65 5.33 13.00
CA PHE A 140 2.54 4.27 14.00
C PHE A 140 3.90 3.71 14.41
N LEU A 141 4.75 3.40 13.43
CA LEU A 141 6.09 2.89 13.62
C LEU A 141 7.05 3.49 12.58
N PHE A 142 8.34 3.42 12.91
CA PHE A 142 9.43 3.70 11.99
C PHE A 142 10.32 2.46 11.98
N VAL A 143 10.42 1.78 10.85
CA VAL A 143 11.00 0.44 10.75
C VAL A 143 12.01 0.34 9.61
N SER A 144 12.96 -0.58 9.76
CA SER A 144 13.85 -1.00 8.68
C SER A 144 13.44 -2.40 8.23
N PHE A 145 13.24 -2.61 6.95
CA PHE A 145 13.00 -3.93 6.38
C PHE A 145 14.32 -4.55 5.91
N PRO A 146 14.53 -5.87 6.10
CA PRO A 146 15.77 -6.53 5.67
C PRO A 146 16.06 -6.42 4.17
N SER A 147 14.99 -6.27 3.37
CA SER A 147 15.05 -6.18 1.91
C SER A 147 15.30 -4.78 1.38
N THR A 148 15.36 -3.75 2.24
CA THR A 148 15.52 -2.36 1.80
C THR A 148 16.68 -1.68 2.49
N PRO A 149 17.45 -0.83 1.79
CA PRO A 149 18.58 -0.10 2.37
C PRO A 149 18.15 1.16 3.13
N TYR A 150 16.85 1.40 3.29
CA TYR A 150 16.28 2.60 3.91
C TYR A 150 15.27 2.24 5.00
N TYR A 151 14.97 3.22 5.85
CA TYR A 151 13.88 3.12 6.81
C TYR A 151 12.52 3.44 6.16
N SER A 152 11.46 2.92 6.77
CA SER A 152 10.10 3.15 6.31
C SER A 152 9.21 3.65 7.44
N TYR A 153 8.36 4.62 7.14
CA TYR A 153 7.23 4.96 7.99
C TYR A 153 6.13 3.92 7.81
N CYS A 154 5.65 3.38 8.93
CA CYS A 154 4.42 2.61 8.98
C CYS A 154 3.30 3.55 9.45
N PHE A 155 2.32 3.74 8.60
CA PHE A 155 1.15 4.56 8.84
C PHE A 155 -0.05 3.70 9.19
N ILE A 156 -0.94 4.22 10.04
CA ILE A 156 -2.20 3.61 10.39
C ILE A 156 -3.35 4.59 10.22
N TYR A 157 -4.46 4.11 9.65
CA TYR A 157 -5.71 4.85 9.57
C TYR A 157 -6.80 4.04 10.30
N PRO A 158 -7.32 4.55 11.44
CA PRO A 158 -8.32 3.84 12.24
C PRO A 158 -9.70 3.96 11.60
N ILE A 159 -10.36 2.84 11.34
CA ILE A 159 -11.79 2.77 11.00
C ILE A 159 -12.61 2.54 12.26
N ARG A 160 -12.18 1.58 13.11
CA ARG A 160 -12.79 1.28 14.40
C ARG A 160 -11.79 1.54 15.54
N LYS A 161 -11.92 2.66 16.23
CA LYS A 161 -10.94 3.13 17.24
C LYS A 161 -10.67 2.13 18.37
N PHE A 162 -11.70 1.43 18.85
CA PHE A 162 -11.55 0.47 19.97
C PHE A 162 -10.66 -0.71 19.60
N LYS A 163 -10.85 -1.30 18.41
CA LYS A 163 -10.04 -2.42 17.96
C LYS A 163 -8.59 -2.02 17.69
N LEU A 164 -8.38 -0.77 17.25
CA LEU A 164 -7.04 -0.22 17.08
C LEU A 164 -6.28 -0.14 18.43
N LEU A 165 -6.95 0.28 19.50
CA LEU A 165 -6.34 0.33 20.83
C LEU A 165 -5.92 -1.07 21.28
N LYS A 166 -6.79 -2.09 21.13
CA LYS A 166 -6.48 -3.49 21.42
C LYS A 166 -5.26 -3.97 20.60
N TYR A 167 -5.22 -3.66 19.31
CA TYR A 167 -4.09 -4.00 18.45
C TYR A 167 -2.78 -3.31 18.89
N SER A 168 -2.82 -2.03 19.18
CA SER A 168 -1.62 -1.26 19.58
C SER A 168 -1.05 -1.71 20.92
N VAL A 169 -1.92 -2.09 21.89
CA VAL A 169 -1.50 -2.53 23.22
C VAL A 169 -0.94 -3.95 23.20
N PHE A 170 -1.58 -4.88 22.47
CA PHE A 170 -1.22 -6.29 22.51
C PHE A 170 -0.29 -6.74 21.37
N ASN A 171 -0.32 -6.10 20.21
CA ASN A 171 0.42 -6.54 19.04
C ASN A 171 1.63 -5.65 18.69
N LYS A 172 1.76 -4.46 19.25
CA LYS A 172 2.94 -3.62 19.01
C LYS A 172 4.24 -4.32 19.43
N PRO A 173 4.32 -4.94 20.62
CA PRO A 173 5.45 -5.78 21.02
C PRO A 173 5.64 -7.01 20.13
N VAL A 174 4.56 -7.69 19.74
CA VAL A 174 4.61 -8.88 18.87
C VAL A 174 5.03 -8.53 17.45
N PHE A 175 4.60 -7.39 16.92
CA PHE A 175 5.01 -6.94 15.58
C PHE A 175 6.50 -6.58 15.56
N VAL A 176 6.99 -5.89 16.59
CA VAL A 176 8.41 -5.59 16.78
C VAL A 176 9.21 -6.86 17.02
N ALA A 177 8.73 -7.77 17.88
CA ALA A 177 9.39 -9.04 18.17
C ALA A 177 9.45 -9.94 16.91
N SER A 178 8.36 -10.09 16.15
CA SER A 178 8.37 -10.88 14.92
C SER A 178 9.30 -10.29 13.86
N TYR A 179 9.41 -8.98 13.81
CA TYR A 179 10.34 -8.28 12.93
C TYR A 179 11.81 -8.52 13.33
N VAL A 180 12.13 -8.37 14.62
CA VAL A 180 13.46 -8.66 15.18
C VAL A 180 13.83 -10.13 14.97
N PHE A 181 12.89 -11.04 15.21
CA PHE A 181 13.07 -12.48 15.01
C PHE A 181 13.35 -12.82 13.53
N THR A 182 12.60 -12.26 12.58
CA THR A 182 12.84 -12.47 11.15
C THR A 182 14.21 -11.92 10.73
N LYS A 183 14.66 -10.82 11.33
CA LYS A 183 15.96 -10.21 11.03
C LYS A 183 17.13 -11.04 11.57
N LEU A 184 16.99 -11.63 12.74
CA LEU A 184 18.03 -12.46 13.37
C LEU A 184 18.18 -13.82 12.66
N PHE A 185 17.06 -14.49 12.34
CA PHE A 185 17.09 -15.85 11.76
C PHE A 185 17.29 -15.91 10.24
N LYS A 186 17.00 -14.82 9.49
CA LYS A 186 17.38 -14.76 8.06
C LYS A 186 18.87 -14.54 7.82
N LYS A 187 19.60 -14.07 8.81
CA LYS A 187 21.06 -13.87 8.69
C LYS A 187 21.85 -15.18 8.73
N GLU A 188 21.28 -16.23 9.32
CA GLU A 188 21.94 -17.56 9.44
C GLU A 188 21.76 -18.46 8.21
N ASN A 189 20.82 -18.17 7.31
CA ASN A 189 20.57 -19.00 6.13
C ASN A 189 21.22 -18.50 4.82
N ASN A 190 22.05 -17.47 4.87
CA ASN A 190 22.81 -16.92 3.74
C ASN A 190 24.34 -16.93 3.99
N GLY A 191 24.82 -17.88 4.79
CA GLY A 191 26.23 -18.19 4.99
C GLY A 191 26.64 -19.45 4.24
#